data_c8ce56013c896730641bb5a10bc1f11c
#
_entry.id   c8ce56013c896730641bb5a10bc1f11c
#
_cell.length_a   1.000
_cell.length_b   1.000
_cell.length_c   1.000
_cell.angle_alpha   90.00
_cell.angle_beta   90.00
_cell.angle_gamma   90.00
#
_symmetry.space_group_name_H-M   'P 1'
#
loop_
_entity.id
_entity.type
_entity.pdbx_description
1 polymer ?
#
loop_
_entity_poly.entity_id
_entity_poly.type
_entity_poly.pdbx_seq_one_letter_code
_entity_poly.pdbx_strand_id
1 'polypeptide(L)'
;MRLVAAKGEDKLVGFYIYLYNVFFLCLFVCAAFFCGVTRGVTESKRFAYLSMLMALLALEGVADMGSSLVSGTFSSGGSFGPHGALTLFGIAKTLSQMGEEILFYLLACDVTKRTARSALFLLFPVLALVRCLAGTVYLGIVSDIVFLLIDPLVMISLCAWSLMGLAHSAPVEDADSRALHLLRSLLLLCLCAYAASIGEDLIYAAMYMRSGSVPFYVGKIVIMEDALWAGLAISCIIYARHYQDEFHVRRTEQLVRDRLDLYRLETEQRAAKQGADDIADFCALYELTPREQEVLSRVLTGQGNQQIANDLVISLGTVKAHVHSIYRKLSVSRRSELMGMFYERSRGAAAPAEK
;
A
#
# COMPACT_ATOMS: atom_id res chain seq x y z
N MET A 1 35.79 -39.20 29.69
CA MET A 1 35.93 -38.62 28.34
C MET A 1 34.61 -38.49 27.59
N ARG A 2 33.69 -39.47 27.54
CA ARG A 2 32.35 -39.34 26.86
C ARG A 2 31.46 -38.24 27.45
N LEU A 3 31.45 -38.01 28.76
CA LEU A 3 30.65 -36.94 29.42
C LEU A 3 31.15 -35.51 29.12
N VAL A 4 32.44 -35.31 28.88
CA VAL A 4 33.01 -34.00 28.52
C VAL A 4 32.77 -33.67 27.05
N ALA A 5 32.78 -34.70 26.19
CA ALA A 5 32.45 -34.55 24.77
C ALA A 5 30.95 -34.20 24.59
N ALA A 6 30.03 -34.88 25.28
CA ALA A 6 28.61 -34.60 25.25
C ALA A 6 28.30 -33.15 25.71
N LYS A 7 28.97 -32.70 26.77
CA LYS A 7 28.79 -31.30 27.26
C LYS A 7 29.37 -30.22 26.33
N GLY A 8 30.30 -30.60 25.45
CA GLY A 8 30.82 -29.75 24.37
C GLY A 8 29.87 -29.65 23.17
N GLU A 9 29.25 -30.78 22.79
CA GLU A 9 28.27 -30.84 21.72
C GLU A 9 26.98 -30.04 22.07
N ASP A 10 26.49 -30.18 23.31
CA ASP A 10 25.34 -29.43 23.79
C ASP A 10 25.54 -27.90 23.73
N LYS A 11 26.75 -27.41 24.05
CA LYS A 11 27.07 -25.98 23.96
C LYS A 11 27.16 -25.49 22.52
N LEU A 12 27.66 -26.34 21.61
CA LEU A 12 27.74 -25.99 20.19
C LEU A 12 26.35 -25.91 19.57
N VAL A 13 25.49 -26.89 19.87
CA VAL A 13 24.08 -26.88 19.43
C VAL A 13 23.35 -25.66 19.98
N GLY A 14 23.51 -25.33 21.26
CA GLY A 14 22.92 -24.11 21.84
C GLY A 14 23.38 -22.83 21.16
N PHE A 15 24.65 -22.73 20.76
CA PHE A 15 25.17 -21.57 20.03
C PHE A 15 24.53 -21.45 18.63
N TYR A 16 24.34 -22.54 17.89
CA TYR A 16 23.68 -22.51 16.58
C TYR A 16 22.20 -22.12 16.69
N ILE A 17 21.50 -22.61 17.70
CA ILE A 17 20.10 -22.22 17.96
C ILE A 17 20.00 -20.72 18.28
N TYR A 18 20.93 -20.20 19.10
CA TYR A 18 20.98 -18.77 19.40
C TYR A 18 21.21 -17.94 18.14
N LEU A 19 22.17 -18.33 17.29
CA LEU A 19 22.46 -17.64 16.04
C LEU A 19 21.26 -17.66 15.07
N TYR A 20 20.56 -18.78 15.02
CA TYR A 20 19.32 -18.97 14.27
C TYR A 20 18.24 -17.96 14.73
N ASN A 21 17.96 -17.87 16.02
CA ASN A 21 16.97 -16.94 16.57
C ASN A 21 17.36 -15.47 16.31
N VAL A 22 18.65 -15.12 16.42
CA VAL A 22 19.14 -13.77 16.08
C VAL A 22 18.89 -13.44 14.61
N PHE A 23 19.12 -14.41 13.71
CA PHE A 23 18.85 -14.21 12.28
C PHE A 23 17.37 -13.85 12.01
N PHE A 24 16.42 -14.61 12.59
CA PHE A 24 14.99 -14.33 12.42
C PHE A 24 14.58 -13.02 13.06
N LEU A 25 15.10 -12.71 14.23
CA LEU A 25 14.88 -11.42 14.89
C LEU A 25 15.29 -10.25 13.98
N CYS A 26 16.51 -10.32 13.42
CA CYS A 26 16.98 -9.28 12.49
C CYS A 26 16.10 -9.19 11.25
N LEU A 27 15.66 -10.32 10.69
CA LEU A 27 14.79 -10.34 9.53
C LEU A 27 13.43 -9.69 9.81
N PHE A 28 12.80 -10.00 10.94
CA PHE A 28 11.51 -9.42 11.31
C PHE A 28 11.61 -7.93 11.63
N VAL A 29 12.67 -7.50 12.32
CA VAL A 29 12.93 -6.07 12.57
C VAL A 29 13.13 -5.31 11.26
N CYS A 30 13.90 -5.87 10.31
CA CYS A 30 14.05 -5.27 8.99
C CYS A 30 12.72 -5.17 8.25
N ALA A 31 11.91 -6.24 8.24
CA ALA A 31 10.60 -6.24 7.59
C ALA A 31 9.64 -5.22 8.23
N ALA A 32 9.60 -5.13 9.57
CA ALA A 32 8.82 -4.15 10.30
C ALA A 32 9.22 -2.71 9.93
N PHE A 33 10.53 -2.45 9.85
CA PHE A 33 11.08 -1.15 9.47
C PHE A 33 10.68 -0.77 8.04
N PHE A 34 10.89 -1.65 7.06
CA PHE A 34 10.52 -1.38 5.67
C PHE A 34 9.02 -1.12 5.50
N CYS A 35 8.17 -1.92 6.14
CA CYS A 35 6.72 -1.70 6.12
C CYS A 35 6.35 -0.38 6.82
N GLY A 36 7.01 -0.03 7.92
CA GLY A 36 6.80 1.22 8.65
C GLY A 36 7.15 2.46 7.83
N VAL A 37 8.29 2.42 7.14
CA VAL A 37 8.71 3.49 6.21
C VAL A 37 7.71 3.63 5.06
N THR A 38 7.30 2.51 4.45
CA THR A 38 6.30 2.51 3.37
C THR A 38 4.97 3.10 3.83
N ARG A 39 4.53 2.79 5.04
CA ARG A 39 3.35 3.44 5.65
C ARG A 39 3.51 4.95 5.74
N GLY A 40 4.67 5.43 6.22
CA GLY A 40 4.95 6.86 6.35
C GLY A 40 4.88 7.62 5.03
N VAL A 41 5.25 6.95 3.93
CA VAL A 41 5.23 7.56 2.59
C VAL A 41 3.84 7.46 1.94
N THR A 42 3.12 6.35 2.15
CA THR A 42 1.91 6.00 1.38
C THR A 42 0.61 6.17 2.18
N GLU A 43 0.71 6.39 3.51
CA GLU A 43 -0.40 6.45 4.47
C GLU A 43 -1.32 5.21 4.46
N SER A 44 -0.90 4.12 3.84
CA SER A 44 -1.68 2.89 3.70
C SER A 44 -1.76 2.11 5.01
N LYS A 45 -2.99 1.78 5.43
CA LYS A 45 -3.26 0.97 6.65
C LYS A 45 -2.66 -0.43 6.57
N ARG A 46 -2.55 -1.02 5.37
CA ARG A 46 -1.97 -2.35 5.15
C ARG A 46 -0.55 -2.44 5.67
N PHE A 47 0.27 -1.44 5.34
CA PHE A 47 1.65 -1.41 5.80
C PHE A 47 1.77 -1.15 7.31
N ALA A 48 0.77 -0.50 7.92
CA ALA A 48 0.68 -0.42 9.38
C ALA A 48 0.50 -1.81 10.00
N TYR A 49 -0.48 -2.58 9.50
CA TYR A 49 -0.75 -3.93 10.01
C TYR A 49 0.44 -4.87 9.79
N LEU A 50 1.07 -4.83 8.61
CA LEU A 50 2.26 -5.62 8.31
C LEU A 50 3.46 -5.23 9.18
N SER A 51 3.69 -3.95 9.40
CA SER A 51 4.76 -3.47 10.29
C SER A 51 4.54 -3.93 11.73
N MET A 52 3.31 -3.83 12.24
CA MET A 52 2.97 -4.30 13.59
C MET A 52 3.07 -5.82 13.71
N LEU A 53 2.64 -6.57 12.70
CA LEU A 53 2.75 -8.03 12.66
C LEU A 53 4.21 -8.47 12.75
N MET A 54 5.09 -7.88 11.92
CA MET A 54 6.51 -8.19 11.96
C MET A 54 7.18 -7.78 13.28
N ALA A 55 6.71 -6.70 13.90
CA ALA A 55 7.21 -6.27 15.22
C ALA A 55 6.79 -7.24 16.33
N LEU A 56 5.58 -7.81 16.27
CA LEU A 56 5.14 -8.83 17.22
C LEU A 56 5.93 -10.14 17.08
N LEU A 57 6.19 -10.60 15.84
CA LEU A 57 7.06 -11.75 15.59
C LEU A 57 8.50 -11.53 16.11
N ALA A 58 9.02 -10.32 15.97
CA ALA A 58 10.30 -9.96 16.56
C ALA A 58 10.26 -10.01 18.09
N LEU A 59 9.18 -9.55 18.71
CA LEU A 59 8.96 -9.58 20.16
C LEU A 59 8.85 -11.03 20.66
N GLU A 60 8.18 -11.91 19.93
CA GLU A 60 8.10 -13.34 20.24
C GLU A 60 9.49 -13.96 20.22
N GLY A 61 10.31 -13.70 19.20
CA GLY A 61 11.70 -14.16 19.15
C GLY A 61 12.53 -13.69 20.35
N VAL A 62 12.34 -12.43 20.80
CA VAL A 62 13.00 -11.93 22.04
C VAL A 62 12.51 -12.69 23.28
N ALA A 63 11.22 -12.98 23.39
CA ALA A 63 10.66 -13.73 24.50
C ALA A 63 11.20 -15.17 24.55
N ASP A 64 11.31 -15.84 23.41
CA ASP A 64 11.89 -17.19 23.31
C ASP A 64 13.38 -17.21 23.66
N MET A 65 14.15 -16.23 23.22
CA MET A 65 15.56 -16.09 23.61
C MET A 65 15.70 -15.82 25.12
N GLY A 66 14.84 -14.92 25.68
CA GLY A 66 14.82 -14.60 27.11
C GLY A 66 14.47 -15.81 27.97
N SER A 67 13.47 -16.60 27.56
CA SER A 67 13.07 -17.81 28.26
C SER A 67 14.20 -18.88 28.24
N SER A 68 14.89 -19.02 27.12
CA SER A 68 16.02 -19.93 26.96
C SER A 68 17.20 -19.55 27.86
N LEU A 69 17.47 -18.26 27.98
CA LEU A 69 18.52 -17.75 28.89
C LEU A 69 18.22 -18.02 30.36
N VAL A 70 16.95 -17.83 30.77
CA VAL A 70 16.53 -18.04 32.17
C VAL A 70 16.48 -19.51 32.54
N SER A 71 15.99 -20.36 31.63
CA SER A 71 15.92 -21.81 31.86
C SER A 71 17.25 -22.52 31.74
N GLY A 72 18.29 -21.88 31.21
CA GLY A 72 19.58 -22.48 30.93
C GLY A 72 19.55 -23.53 29.81
N THR A 73 18.42 -23.64 29.11
CA THR A 73 18.19 -24.53 27.98
C THR A 73 17.96 -23.72 26.73
N PHE A 74 18.83 -23.84 25.74
CA PHE A 74 18.62 -23.20 24.45
C PHE A 74 17.67 -24.08 23.63
N SER A 75 16.41 -23.65 23.50
CA SER A 75 15.45 -24.25 22.57
C SER A 75 14.98 -23.19 21.56
N SER A 76 14.95 -23.53 20.29
CA SER A 76 14.24 -22.76 19.29
C SER A 76 12.78 -23.15 19.35
N GLY A 77 11.88 -22.17 19.36
CA GLY A 77 10.45 -22.42 19.49
C GLY A 77 10.11 -22.94 20.89
N GLY A 78 10.10 -22.01 21.86
CA GLY A 78 9.89 -22.35 23.26
C GLY A 78 8.65 -23.20 23.45
N SER A 79 8.82 -24.51 23.53
CA SER A 79 7.82 -25.35 24.13
C SER A 79 7.79 -24.98 25.61
N PHE A 80 6.99 -23.97 25.94
CA PHE A 80 6.57 -23.85 27.32
C PHE A 80 5.82 -25.15 27.61
N GLY A 81 6.49 -26.08 28.29
CA GLY A 81 5.77 -27.14 28.96
C GLY A 81 4.67 -26.51 29.82
N PRO A 82 3.68 -27.27 30.28
CA PRO A 82 2.52 -26.75 31.00
C PRO A 82 2.83 -25.79 32.16
N HIS A 83 4.05 -25.81 32.68
CA HIS A 83 4.50 -24.90 33.74
C HIS A 83 5.08 -23.57 33.23
N GLY A 84 5.37 -23.43 31.94
CA GLY A 84 5.98 -22.24 31.38
C GLY A 84 4.99 -21.15 30.93
N ALA A 85 3.71 -21.50 30.74
CA ALA A 85 2.70 -20.56 30.24
C ALA A 85 2.38 -19.41 31.25
N LEU A 86 2.59 -19.64 32.55
CA LEU A 86 2.44 -18.61 33.61
C LEU A 86 3.72 -17.81 33.87
N THR A 87 4.81 -18.11 33.19
CA THR A 87 6.02 -17.27 33.27
C THR A 87 5.78 -15.95 32.55
N LEU A 88 6.54 -14.90 32.90
CA LEU A 88 6.49 -13.62 32.23
C LEU A 88 6.63 -13.77 30.70
N PHE A 89 7.55 -14.61 30.26
CA PHE A 89 7.79 -14.88 28.84
C PHE A 89 6.63 -15.63 28.19
N GLY A 90 6.00 -16.59 28.89
CA GLY A 90 4.84 -17.31 28.38
C GLY A 90 3.61 -16.42 28.19
N ILE A 91 3.37 -15.53 29.14
CA ILE A 91 2.31 -14.53 29.02
C ILE A 91 2.60 -13.58 27.86
N ALA A 92 3.84 -13.09 27.75
CA ALA A 92 4.24 -12.20 26.66
C ALA A 92 4.05 -12.89 25.30
N LYS A 93 4.44 -14.15 25.15
CA LYS A 93 4.24 -14.94 23.92
C LYS A 93 2.76 -15.10 23.59
N THR A 94 1.91 -15.49 24.55
CA THR A 94 0.46 -15.65 24.33
C THR A 94 -0.19 -14.33 23.90
N LEU A 95 0.23 -13.20 24.48
CA LEU A 95 -0.26 -11.87 24.08
C LEU A 95 0.22 -11.47 22.68
N SER A 96 1.47 -11.81 22.32
CA SER A 96 2.01 -11.59 20.97
C SER A 96 1.20 -12.37 19.93
N GLN A 97 0.99 -13.65 20.13
CA GLN A 97 0.22 -14.53 19.24
C GLN A 97 -1.23 -14.04 19.07
N MET A 98 -1.89 -13.62 20.16
CA MET A 98 -3.20 -12.98 20.07
C MET A 98 -3.17 -11.71 19.22
N GLY A 99 -2.12 -10.90 19.36
CA GLY A 99 -1.92 -9.70 18.54
C GLY A 99 -1.72 -10.03 17.06
N GLU A 100 -0.96 -11.07 16.76
CA GLU A 100 -0.71 -11.56 15.40
C GLU A 100 -2.00 -12.03 14.72
N GLU A 101 -2.82 -12.81 15.41
CA GLU A 101 -4.12 -13.26 14.92
C GLU A 101 -5.06 -12.08 14.61
N ILE A 102 -5.12 -11.10 15.51
CA ILE A 102 -5.91 -9.86 15.32
C ILE A 102 -5.42 -9.09 14.11
N LEU A 103 -4.10 -8.90 13.98
CA LEU A 103 -3.52 -8.16 12.86
C LEU A 103 -3.72 -8.89 11.54
N PHE A 104 -3.59 -10.22 11.53
CA PHE A 104 -3.87 -11.03 10.35
C PHE A 104 -5.34 -10.92 9.94
N TYR A 105 -6.26 -10.96 10.90
CA TYR A 105 -7.69 -10.73 10.65
C TYR A 105 -7.97 -9.34 10.08
N LEU A 106 -7.37 -8.28 10.65
CA LEU A 106 -7.51 -6.91 10.15
C LEU A 106 -6.95 -6.75 8.74
N LEU A 107 -5.80 -7.32 8.48
CA LEU A 107 -5.19 -7.34 7.15
C LEU A 107 -6.09 -8.07 6.14
N ALA A 108 -6.64 -9.23 6.52
CA ALA A 108 -7.59 -9.98 5.71
C ALA A 108 -8.87 -9.19 5.42
N CYS A 109 -9.40 -8.45 6.39
CA CYS A 109 -10.55 -7.56 6.20
C CYS A 109 -10.24 -6.44 5.21
N ASP A 110 -9.08 -5.79 5.36
CA ASP A 110 -8.67 -4.68 4.47
C ASP A 110 -8.49 -5.15 3.03
N VAL A 111 -7.85 -6.29 2.84
CA VAL A 111 -7.61 -6.87 1.52
C VAL A 111 -8.91 -7.33 0.84
N THR A 112 -9.80 -7.97 1.60
CA THR A 112 -11.11 -8.44 1.08
C THR A 112 -12.16 -7.34 1.01
N LYS A 113 -11.79 -6.09 1.40
CA LYS A 113 -12.70 -4.92 1.52
C LYS A 113 -13.93 -5.21 2.39
N ARG A 114 -13.80 -6.11 3.38
CA ARG A 114 -14.86 -6.44 4.34
C ARG A 114 -14.71 -5.61 5.61
N THR A 115 -15.83 -5.25 6.21
CA THR A 115 -15.83 -4.59 7.51
C THR A 115 -15.49 -5.57 8.61
N ALA A 116 -14.57 -5.21 9.49
CA ALA A 116 -14.23 -6.01 10.65
C ALA A 116 -15.45 -6.09 11.61
N ARG A 117 -15.82 -7.32 11.98
CA ARG A 117 -16.93 -7.55 12.90
C ARG A 117 -16.44 -7.50 14.35
N SER A 118 -17.01 -6.60 15.14
CA SER A 118 -16.63 -6.41 16.55
C SER A 118 -16.75 -7.69 17.40
N ALA A 119 -17.75 -8.54 17.11
CA ALA A 119 -17.92 -9.81 17.80
C ALA A 119 -16.74 -10.78 17.64
N LEU A 120 -16.03 -10.75 16.52
CA LEU A 120 -14.87 -11.62 16.31
C LEU A 120 -13.65 -11.18 17.15
N PHE A 121 -13.55 -9.91 17.52
CA PHE A 121 -12.48 -9.47 18.43
C PHE A 121 -12.57 -10.09 19.84
N LEU A 122 -13.75 -10.53 20.26
CA LEU A 122 -13.91 -11.24 21.53
C LEU A 122 -13.42 -12.69 21.47
N LEU A 123 -13.31 -13.27 20.27
CA LEU A 123 -12.83 -14.63 20.08
C LEU A 123 -11.34 -14.76 20.43
N PHE A 124 -10.51 -13.80 20.02
CA PHE A 124 -9.05 -13.87 20.23
C PHE A 124 -8.64 -13.88 21.72
N PRO A 125 -9.16 -13.00 22.60
CA PRO A 125 -8.90 -13.11 24.04
C PRO A 125 -9.39 -14.41 24.66
N VAL A 126 -10.51 -14.97 24.17
CA VAL A 126 -11.02 -16.27 24.65
C VAL A 126 -10.05 -17.37 24.25
N LEU A 127 -9.54 -17.38 23.01
CA LEU A 127 -8.53 -18.35 22.57
C LEU A 127 -7.23 -18.20 23.36
N ALA A 128 -6.76 -16.99 23.60
CA ALA A 128 -5.60 -16.74 24.44
C ALA A 128 -5.80 -17.26 25.88
N LEU A 129 -6.98 -17.06 26.45
CA LEU A 129 -7.32 -17.62 27.76
C LEU A 129 -7.32 -19.15 27.75
N VAL A 130 -7.90 -19.77 26.72
CA VAL A 130 -7.90 -21.25 26.56
C VAL A 130 -6.47 -21.79 26.48
N ARG A 131 -5.56 -21.12 25.74
CA ARG A 131 -4.13 -21.47 25.69
C ARG A 131 -3.48 -21.38 27.07
N CYS A 132 -3.69 -20.27 27.79
CA CYS A 132 -3.15 -20.11 29.14
C CYS A 132 -3.66 -21.21 30.09
N LEU A 133 -4.95 -21.54 30.01
CA LEU A 133 -5.53 -22.61 30.82
C LEU A 133 -5.00 -23.98 30.43
N ALA A 134 -4.92 -24.31 29.15
CA ALA A 134 -4.33 -25.56 28.67
C ALA A 134 -2.88 -25.72 29.09
N GLY A 135 -2.09 -24.61 29.07
CA GLY A 135 -0.72 -24.61 29.56
C GLY A 135 -0.53 -24.67 31.07
N THR A 136 -1.59 -24.43 31.87
CA THR A 136 -1.51 -24.40 33.33
C THR A 136 -2.17 -25.61 34.00
N VAL A 137 -3.28 -26.06 33.40
CA VAL A 137 -4.05 -27.21 33.90
C VAL A 137 -3.50 -28.48 33.23
N TYR A 138 -2.65 -29.21 33.95
CA TYR A 138 -2.08 -30.46 33.44
C TYR A 138 -3.17 -31.56 33.34
N LEU A 139 -3.78 -31.65 32.17
CA LEU A 139 -4.71 -32.72 31.79
C LEU A 139 -4.01 -33.83 31.01
N GLY A 140 -2.67 -33.94 31.15
CA GLY A 140 -1.85 -34.91 30.43
C GLY A 140 -1.75 -34.58 28.92
N ILE A 141 -1.66 -35.59 28.11
CA ILE A 141 -1.45 -35.50 26.66
C ILE A 141 -2.52 -34.67 25.94
N VAL A 142 -3.74 -34.61 26.47
CA VAL A 142 -4.85 -33.83 25.88
C VAL A 142 -4.58 -32.35 25.94
N SER A 143 -4.06 -31.83 27.08
CA SER A 143 -3.73 -30.41 27.20
C SER A 143 -2.59 -30.01 26.26
N ASP A 144 -1.61 -30.89 26.08
CA ASP A 144 -0.46 -30.63 25.19
C ASP A 144 -0.92 -30.58 23.72
N ILE A 145 -1.76 -31.51 23.29
CA ILE A 145 -2.34 -31.54 21.94
C ILE A 145 -3.20 -30.30 21.69
N VAL A 146 -4.06 -29.94 22.65
CA VAL A 146 -4.91 -28.73 22.51
C VAL A 146 -4.04 -27.48 22.40
N PHE A 147 -3.01 -27.37 23.22
CA PHE A 147 -2.08 -26.23 23.19
C PHE A 147 -1.35 -26.11 21.83
N LEU A 148 -0.91 -27.23 21.27
CA LEU A 148 -0.18 -27.27 19.99
C LEU A 148 -1.07 -26.96 18.77
N LEU A 149 -2.35 -27.36 18.81
CA LEU A 149 -3.24 -27.26 17.64
C LEU A 149 -4.04 -25.97 17.54
N ILE A 150 -4.17 -25.21 18.62
CA ILE A 150 -5.03 -24.01 18.61
C ILE A 150 -4.53 -22.99 17.57
N ASP A 151 -3.26 -22.62 17.57
CA ASP A 151 -2.70 -21.61 16.68
C ASP A 151 -2.78 -21.99 15.20
N PRO A 152 -2.29 -23.16 14.78
CA PRO A 152 -2.38 -23.56 13.38
C PRO A 152 -3.82 -23.63 12.89
N LEU A 153 -4.76 -24.12 13.70
CA LEU A 153 -6.18 -24.21 13.31
C LEU A 153 -6.82 -22.84 13.14
N VAL A 154 -6.52 -21.89 14.02
CA VAL A 154 -6.99 -20.50 13.90
C VAL A 154 -6.44 -19.87 12.63
N MET A 155 -5.14 -19.99 12.37
CA MET A 155 -4.50 -19.41 11.19
C MET A 155 -5.00 -20.06 9.90
N ILE A 156 -5.20 -21.38 9.86
CA ILE A 156 -5.83 -22.08 8.73
C ILE A 156 -7.25 -21.53 8.47
N SER A 157 -8.02 -21.34 9.53
CA SER A 157 -9.38 -20.82 9.43
C SER A 157 -9.41 -19.39 8.89
N LEU A 158 -8.50 -18.53 9.33
CA LEU A 158 -8.34 -17.17 8.83
C LEU A 158 -7.87 -17.13 7.37
N CYS A 159 -6.91 -17.99 6.99
CA CYS A 159 -6.46 -18.11 5.61
C CYS A 159 -7.59 -18.60 4.69
N ALA A 160 -8.31 -19.62 5.07
CA ALA A 160 -9.45 -20.15 4.31
C ALA A 160 -10.56 -19.12 4.15
N TRP A 161 -10.90 -18.41 5.24
CA TRP A 161 -11.88 -17.32 5.20
C TRP A 161 -11.45 -16.18 4.27
N SER A 162 -10.17 -15.81 4.28
CA SER A 162 -9.58 -14.78 3.41
C SER A 162 -9.64 -15.21 1.94
N LEU A 163 -9.28 -16.46 1.63
CA LEU A 163 -9.34 -17.02 0.28
C LEU A 163 -10.77 -17.07 -0.26
N MET A 164 -11.74 -17.48 0.57
CA MET A 164 -13.17 -17.42 0.20
C MET A 164 -13.62 -15.98 -0.06
N GLY A 165 -13.14 -15.02 0.74
CA GLY A 165 -13.39 -13.60 0.53
C GLY A 165 -12.91 -13.10 -0.82
N LEU A 166 -11.69 -13.47 -1.18
CA LEU A 166 -11.06 -13.10 -2.46
C LEU A 166 -11.69 -13.79 -3.67
N ALA A 167 -12.26 -14.99 -3.50
CA ALA A 167 -12.96 -15.70 -4.56
C ALA A 167 -14.31 -15.04 -4.92
N HIS A 168 -14.95 -14.37 -3.95
CA HIS A 168 -16.24 -13.69 -4.13
C HIS A 168 -16.10 -12.19 -4.44
N SER A 169 -14.88 -11.64 -4.47
CA SER A 169 -14.66 -10.25 -4.87
C SER A 169 -14.79 -10.10 -6.39
N ALA A 170 -15.45 -9.03 -6.83
CA ALA A 170 -15.58 -8.71 -8.24
C ALA A 170 -14.20 -8.57 -8.92
N PRO A 171 -14.06 -8.87 -10.22
CA PRO A 171 -12.82 -8.69 -10.94
C PRO A 171 -12.39 -7.22 -10.87
N VAL A 172 -11.21 -6.99 -10.34
CA VAL A 172 -10.59 -5.68 -10.18
C VAL A 172 -9.77 -5.38 -11.44
N GLU A 173 -9.76 -4.12 -11.88
CA GLU A 173 -9.01 -3.64 -13.04
C GLU A 173 -7.53 -4.07 -13.04
N ASP A 174 -6.93 -4.22 -14.22
CA ASP A 174 -5.69 -4.93 -14.54
C ASP A 174 -4.43 -4.68 -13.65
N ALA A 175 -4.31 -3.52 -13.03
CA ALA A 175 -3.16 -3.21 -12.16
C ALA A 175 -3.21 -3.92 -10.80
N ASP A 176 -4.43 -4.15 -10.27
CA ASP A 176 -4.65 -4.84 -8.98
C ASP A 176 -4.64 -6.38 -9.14
N SER A 177 -4.74 -6.92 -10.36
CA SER A 177 -4.82 -8.37 -10.60
C SER A 177 -3.54 -9.10 -10.16
N ARG A 178 -2.36 -8.53 -10.43
CA ARG A 178 -1.06 -9.12 -10.02
C ARG A 178 -0.90 -9.16 -8.51
N ALA A 179 -1.23 -8.07 -7.83
CA ALA A 179 -1.20 -8.02 -6.36
C ALA A 179 -2.18 -9.03 -5.75
N LEU A 180 -3.35 -9.20 -6.34
CA LEU A 180 -4.36 -10.17 -5.92
C LEU A 180 -3.89 -11.61 -6.12
N HIS A 181 -3.22 -11.93 -7.24
CA HIS A 181 -2.64 -13.25 -7.50
C HIS A 181 -1.53 -13.57 -6.51
N LEU A 182 -0.61 -12.63 -6.24
CA LEU A 182 0.45 -12.79 -5.23
C LEU A 182 -0.14 -13.06 -3.85
N LEU A 183 -1.16 -12.31 -3.46
CA LEU A 183 -1.83 -12.48 -2.18
C LEU A 183 -2.52 -13.84 -2.07
N ARG A 184 -3.23 -14.28 -3.11
CA ARG A 184 -3.82 -15.64 -3.15
C ARG A 184 -2.75 -16.71 -2.99
N SER A 185 -1.63 -16.57 -3.70
CA SER A 185 -0.51 -17.52 -3.62
C SER A 185 0.12 -17.55 -2.23
N LEU A 186 0.28 -16.38 -1.59
CA LEU A 186 0.77 -16.27 -0.21
C LEU A 186 -0.19 -16.92 0.79
N LEU A 187 -1.49 -16.68 0.68
CA LEU A 187 -2.50 -17.30 1.56
C LEU A 187 -2.56 -18.82 1.39
N LEU A 188 -2.43 -19.32 0.15
CA LEU A 188 -2.33 -20.77 -0.10
C LEU A 188 -1.05 -21.34 0.48
N LEU A 189 0.08 -20.65 0.35
CA LEU A 189 1.34 -21.07 0.96
C LEU A 189 1.22 -21.11 2.49
N CYS A 190 0.64 -20.09 3.11
CA CYS A 190 0.37 -20.07 4.55
C CYS A 190 -0.52 -21.26 4.97
N LEU A 191 -1.58 -21.52 4.24
CA LEU A 191 -2.48 -22.64 4.54
C LEU A 191 -1.76 -24.00 4.46
N CYS A 192 -0.94 -24.20 3.42
CA CYS A 192 -0.13 -25.43 3.28
C CYS A 192 0.92 -25.56 4.39
N ALA A 193 1.57 -24.46 4.77
CA ALA A 193 2.61 -24.47 5.79
C ALA A 193 2.03 -24.74 7.18
N TYR A 194 0.89 -24.14 7.54
CA TYR A 194 0.22 -24.47 8.81
C TYR A 194 -0.33 -25.89 8.84
N ALA A 195 -0.80 -26.42 7.71
CA ALA A 195 -1.19 -27.83 7.62
C ALA A 195 0.02 -28.77 7.82
N ALA A 196 1.18 -28.39 7.28
CA ALA A 196 2.43 -29.13 7.47
C ALA A 196 2.93 -29.01 8.92
N SER A 197 2.80 -27.85 9.56
CA SER A 197 3.12 -27.66 10.98
C SER A 197 2.30 -28.57 11.90
N ILE A 198 0.99 -28.71 11.64
CA ILE A 198 0.15 -29.69 12.36
C ILE A 198 0.72 -31.13 12.19
N GLY A 199 1.13 -31.48 10.96
CA GLY A 199 1.74 -32.79 10.70
C GLY A 199 3.02 -33.00 11.49
N GLU A 200 3.88 -31.98 11.56
CA GLU A 200 5.11 -31.98 12.37
C GLU A 200 4.79 -32.15 13.85
N ASP A 201 3.84 -31.39 14.39
CA ASP A 201 3.42 -31.49 15.78
C ASP A 201 2.86 -32.86 16.15
N LEU A 202 2.05 -33.46 15.28
CA LEU A 202 1.53 -34.83 15.48
C LEU A 202 2.61 -35.88 15.46
N ILE A 203 3.63 -35.73 14.59
CA ILE A 203 4.79 -36.64 14.56
C ILE A 203 5.56 -36.55 15.88
N TYR A 204 5.82 -35.31 16.38
CA TYR A 204 6.48 -35.13 17.66
C TYR A 204 5.67 -35.71 18.81
N ALA A 205 4.36 -35.50 18.85
CA ALA A 205 3.48 -36.09 19.86
C ALA A 205 3.49 -37.62 19.82
N ALA A 206 3.48 -38.24 18.63
CA ALA A 206 3.55 -39.67 18.45
C ALA A 206 4.91 -40.27 18.89
N MET A 207 6.00 -39.56 18.58
CA MET A 207 7.35 -39.94 19.04
C MET A 207 7.47 -39.88 20.55
N TYR A 208 6.91 -38.82 21.17
CA TYR A 208 6.85 -38.66 22.62
C TYR A 208 6.08 -39.80 23.28
N MET A 209 4.91 -40.17 22.76
CA MET A 209 4.11 -41.27 23.26
C MET A 209 4.84 -42.65 23.18
N ARG A 210 5.65 -42.82 22.12
CA ARG A 210 6.33 -44.12 21.90
C ARG A 210 7.60 -44.30 22.71
N SER A 211 8.36 -43.24 23.00
CA SER A 211 9.68 -43.31 23.61
C SER A 211 9.68 -43.06 25.11
N GLY A 212 8.61 -42.50 25.67
CA GLY A 212 8.53 -42.11 27.10
C GLY A 212 9.57 -41.07 27.55
N SER A 213 10.55 -40.83 26.70
CA SER A 213 11.64 -39.88 26.89
C SER A 213 12.16 -39.48 25.52
N VAL A 214 11.42 -38.67 24.79
CA VAL A 214 12.08 -37.88 23.77
C VAL A 214 12.97 -36.91 24.57
N PRO A 215 14.22 -36.70 24.15
CA PRO A 215 14.88 -35.46 24.49
C PRO A 215 14.09 -34.35 23.74
N PHE A 216 12.95 -34.00 24.31
CA PHE A 216 12.03 -33.00 23.84
C PHE A 216 12.72 -31.62 23.78
N TYR A 217 13.93 -31.57 24.22
CA TYR A 217 14.80 -30.43 24.34
C TYR A 217 15.94 -30.36 23.31
N VAL A 218 16.04 -31.29 22.41
CA VAL A 218 16.77 -31.01 21.19
C VAL A 218 15.83 -30.14 20.36
N GLY A 219 15.79 -28.89 20.74
CA GLY A 219 15.03 -27.78 20.27
C GLY A 219 13.99 -28.15 19.21
N LYS A 220 12.71 -28.05 19.57
CA LYS A 220 11.65 -28.03 18.58
C LYS A 220 11.92 -26.86 17.64
N ILE A 221 12.72 -27.09 16.63
CA ILE A 221 12.83 -26.19 15.48
C ILE A 221 11.55 -26.48 14.70
N VAL A 222 10.57 -25.60 14.80
CA VAL A 222 9.37 -25.63 13.95
C VAL A 222 9.77 -25.10 12.58
N ILE A 223 10.53 -25.94 11.85
CA ILE A 223 11.18 -25.54 10.59
C ILE A 223 10.15 -25.02 9.60
N MET A 224 8.97 -25.64 9.56
CA MET A 224 7.92 -25.24 8.61
C MET A 224 7.33 -23.89 8.94
N GLU A 225 7.08 -23.60 10.20
CA GLU A 225 6.52 -22.33 10.66
C GLU A 225 7.54 -21.20 10.53
N ASP A 226 8.78 -21.43 10.96
CA ASP A 226 9.86 -20.46 10.85
C ASP A 226 10.19 -20.13 9.38
N ALA A 227 10.21 -21.12 8.49
CA ALA A 227 10.41 -20.91 7.06
C ALA A 227 9.25 -20.11 6.43
N LEU A 228 8.01 -20.37 6.89
CA LEU A 228 6.84 -19.59 6.46
C LEU A 228 6.97 -18.13 6.88
N TRP A 229 7.27 -17.86 8.14
CA TRP A 229 7.39 -16.50 8.66
C TRP A 229 8.56 -15.74 8.01
N ALA A 230 9.69 -16.43 7.75
CA ALA A 230 10.79 -15.86 6.99
C ALA A 230 10.38 -15.50 5.55
N GLY A 231 9.69 -16.42 4.87
CA GLY A 231 9.16 -16.20 3.54
C GLY A 231 8.18 -15.02 3.49
N LEU A 232 7.31 -14.90 4.51
CA LEU A 232 6.39 -13.79 4.65
C LEU A 232 7.14 -12.46 4.88
N ALA A 233 8.14 -12.44 5.77
CA ALA A 233 8.95 -11.25 6.03
C ALA A 233 9.69 -10.76 4.79
N ILE A 234 10.32 -11.66 4.03
CA ILE A 234 10.99 -11.36 2.76
C ILE A 234 9.97 -10.82 1.75
N SER A 235 8.81 -11.49 1.64
CA SER A 235 7.73 -11.04 0.75
C SER A 235 7.21 -9.66 1.11
N CYS A 236 7.08 -9.35 2.41
CA CYS A 236 6.71 -8.02 2.90
C CYS A 236 7.73 -6.95 2.50
N ILE A 237 9.03 -7.25 2.61
CA ILE A 237 10.10 -6.31 2.20
C ILE A 237 10.03 -6.04 0.70
N ILE A 238 9.92 -7.09 -0.12
CA ILE A 238 9.82 -6.98 -1.58
C ILE A 238 8.57 -6.19 -1.97
N TYR A 239 7.42 -6.52 -1.38
CA TYR A 239 6.16 -5.86 -1.63
C TYR A 239 6.19 -4.38 -1.24
N ALA A 240 6.73 -4.06 -0.06
CA ALA A 240 6.88 -2.70 0.42
C ALA A 240 7.74 -1.87 -0.53
N ARG A 241 8.87 -2.42 -0.99
CA ARG A 241 9.77 -1.76 -1.93
C ARG A 241 9.10 -1.51 -3.29
N HIS A 242 8.48 -2.54 -3.86
CA HIS A 242 7.78 -2.41 -5.13
C HIS A 242 6.65 -1.38 -5.07
N TYR A 243 5.89 -1.36 -3.97
CA TYR A 243 4.82 -0.41 -3.77
C TYR A 243 5.33 1.04 -3.62
N GLN A 244 6.48 1.25 -2.97
CA GLN A 244 7.14 2.55 -2.90
C GLN A 244 7.54 3.04 -4.30
N ASP A 245 8.16 2.19 -5.11
CA ASP A 245 8.59 2.53 -6.47
C ASP A 245 7.40 2.94 -7.33
N GLU A 246 6.30 2.16 -7.32
CA GLU A 246 5.07 2.51 -8.02
C GLU A 246 4.44 3.83 -7.51
N PHE A 247 4.43 4.03 -6.20
CA PHE A 247 3.89 5.25 -5.59
C PHE A 247 4.67 6.49 -6.03
N HIS A 248 6.00 6.42 -6.05
CA HIS A 248 6.84 7.51 -6.53
C HIS A 248 6.64 7.81 -8.01
N VAL A 249 6.53 6.78 -8.85
CA VAL A 249 6.24 6.95 -10.28
C VAL A 249 4.90 7.65 -10.49
N ARG A 250 3.82 7.15 -9.88
CA ARG A 250 2.47 7.74 -9.99
C ARG A 250 2.44 9.19 -9.50
N ARG A 251 3.10 9.48 -8.37
CA ARG A 251 3.18 10.84 -7.83
C ARG A 251 3.93 11.79 -8.75
N THR A 252 5.04 11.32 -9.34
CA THR A 252 5.81 12.11 -10.31
C THR A 252 4.99 12.38 -11.58
N GLU A 253 4.28 11.38 -12.11
CA GLU A 253 3.38 11.56 -13.25
C GLU A 253 2.28 12.58 -12.98
N GLN A 254 1.67 12.56 -11.79
CA GLN A 254 0.66 13.54 -11.39
C GLN A 254 1.25 14.95 -11.36
N LEU A 255 2.41 15.13 -10.72
CA LEU A 255 3.08 16.43 -10.67
C LEU A 255 3.43 16.97 -12.05
N VAL A 256 3.85 16.10 -12.98
CA VAL A 256 4.13 16.49 -14.37
C VAL A 256 2.85 16.92 -15.09
N ARG A 257 1.74 16.17 -14.93
CA ARG A 257 0.44 16.53 -15.52
C ARG A 257 -0.04 17.86 -15.00
N ASP A 258 -0.05 18.06 -13.67
CA ASP A 258 -0.47 19.33 -13.05
C ASP A 258 0.36 20.52 -13.56
N ARG A 259 1.67 20.34 -13.73
CA ARG A 259 2.55 21.37 -14.31
C ARG A 259 2.25 21.67 -15.76
N LEU A 260 1.98 20.64 -16.56
CA LEU A 260 1.60 20.81 -17.96
C LEU A 260 0.27 21.56 -18.12
N ASP A 261 -0.71 21.25 -17.28
CA ASP A 261 -2.01 21.90 -17.29
C ASP A 261 -1.91 23.39 -16.88
N LEU A 262 -1.12 23.69 -15.84
CA LEU A 262 -0.79 25.05 -15.46
C LEU A 262 -0.11 25.81 -16.60
N TYR A 263 0.88 25.19 -17.25
CA TYR A 263 1.59 25.80 -18.38
C TYR A 263 0.66 26.07 -19.57
N ARG A 264 -0.28 25.17 -19.86
CA ARG A 264 -1.32 25.37 -20.90
C ARG A 264 -2.20 26.55 -20.57
N LEU A 265 -2.72 26.63 -19.34
CA LEU A 265 -3.56 27.75 -18.90
C LEU A 265 -2.81 29.07 -18.98
N GLU A 266 -1.58 29.15 -18.53
CA GLU A 266 -0.76 30.37 -18.65
C GLU A 266 -0.51 30.76 -20.10
N THR A 267 -0.28 29.79 -20.98
CA THR A 267 -0.06 30.06 -22.41
C THR A 267 -1.33 30.57 -23.08
N GLU A 268 -2.49 29.96 -22.75
CA GLU A 268 -3.79 30.40 -23.25
C GLU A 268 -4.13 31.82 -22.76
N GLN A 269 -3.87 32.12 -21.48
CA GLN A 269 -4.07 33.45 -20.91
C GLN A 269 -3.17 34.52 -21.57
N ARG A 270 -1.88 34.14 -21.80
CA ARG A 270 -0.95 35.05 -22.51
C ARG A 270 -1.39 35.28 -23.94
N ALA A 271 -1.82 34.26 -24.66
CA ALA A 271 -2.33 34.38 -26.03
C ALA A 271 -3.61 35.22 -26.10
N ALA A 272 -4.54 35.02 -25.15
CA ALA A 272 -5.76 35.81 -25.07
C ALA A 272 -5.48 37.30 -24.76
N LYS A 273 -4.56 37.55 -23.81
CA LYS A 273 -4.11 38.90 -23.49
C LYS A 273 -3.45 39.59 -24.68
N GLN A 274 -2.50 38.91 -25.32
CA GLN A 274 -1.82 39.39 -26.50
C GLN A 274 -2.82 39.73 -27.62
N GLY A 275 -3.80 38.85 -27.90
CA GLY A 275 -4.84 39.09 -28.89
C GLY A 275 -5.72 40.30 -28.52
N ALA A 276 -6.00 40.53 -27.26
CA ALA A 276 -6.74 41.71 -26.80
C ALA A 276 -5.92 43.01 -26.99
N ASP A 277 -4.61 42.96 -26.64
CA ASP A 277 -3.68 44.07 -26.81
C ASP A 277 -3.52 44.40 -28.32
N ASP A 278 -3.35 43.41 -29.17
CA ASP A 278 -3.27 43.58 -30.62
C ASP A 278 -4.53 44.24 -31.23
N ILE A 279 -5.71 43.82 -30.73
CA ILE A 279 -6.98 44.46 -31.15
C ILE A 279 -7.04 45.90 -30.68
N ALA A 280 -6.64 46.22 -29.45
CA ALA A 280 -6.64 47.54 -28.89
C ALA A 280 -5.71 48.48 -29.68
N ASP A 281 -4.49 48.02 -29.98
CA ASP A 281 -3.51 48.78 -30.77
C ASP A 281 -3.99 49.01 -32.22
N PHE A 282 -4.63 48.02 -32.82
CA PHE A 282 -5.22 48.11 -34.13
C PHE A 282 -6.36 49.13 -34.15
N CYS A 283 -7.23 49.08 -33.13
CA CYS A 283 -8.35 50.04 -32.99
C CYS A 283 -7.87 51.49 -32.79
N ALA A 284 -6.81 51.66 -31.97
CA ALA A 284 -6.23 52.97 -31.73
C ALA A 284 -5.63 53.59 -33.01
N LEU A 285 -4.92 52.77 -33.81
CA LEU A 285 -4.27 53.21 -35.05
C LEU A 285 -5.27 53.76 -36.08
N TYR A 286 -6.44 53.10 -36.21
CA TYR A 286 -7.47 53.47 -37.19
C TYR A 286 -8.58 54.30 -36.59
N GLU A 287 -8.40 54.88 -35.39
CA GLU A 287 -9.33 55.75 -34.68
C GLU A 287 -10.75 55.16 -34.63
N LEU A 288 -10.87 53.88 -34.28
CA LEU A 288 -12.17 53.23 -34.18
C LEU A 288 -12.87 53.62 -32.87
N THR A 289 -14.13 53.99 -33.00
CA THR A 289 -14.98 54.30 -31.83
C THR A 289 -15.21 53.07 -30.95
N PRO A 290 -15.55 53.20 -29.67
CA PRO A 290 -15.79 52.04 -28.78
C PRO A 290 -16.80 51.03 -29.36
N ARG A 291 -17.82 51.50 -30.05
CA ARG A 291 -18.81 50.63 -30.69
C ARG A 291 -18.26 49.90 -31.92
N GLU A 292 -17.42 50.56 -32.70
CA GLU A 292 -16.72 49.93 -33.81
C GLU A 292 -15.72 48.90 -33.34
N GLN A 293 -15.05 49.11 -32.19
CA GLN A 293 -14.16 48.17 -31.56
C GLN A 293 -14.88 46.88 -31.11
N GLU A 294 -16.06 47.02 -30.46
CA GLU A 294 -16.92 45.89 -30.10
C GLU A 294 -17.37 45.09 -31.31
N VAL A 295 -17.74 45.74 -32.39
CA VAL A 295 -18.12 45.07 -33.64
C VAL A 295 -16.91 44.41 -34.30
N LEU A 296 -15.76 45.10 -34.36
CA LEU A 296 -14.53 44.58 -34.95
C LEU A 296 -14.06 43.28 -34.23
N SER A 297 -14.03 43.28 -32.91
CA SER A 297 -13.60 42.11 -32.14
C SER A 297 -14.42 40.86 -32.48
N ARG A 298 -15.73 41.01 -32.67
CA ARG A 298 -16.63 39.91 -33.09
C ARG A 298 -16.49 39.57 -34.56
N VAL A 299 -16.18 40.49 -35.41
CA VAL A 299 -15.85 40.22 -36.81
C VAL A 299 -14.57 39.38 -36.90
N LEU A 300 -13.55 39.70 -36.12
CA LEU A 300 -12.28 38.96 -36.08
C LEU A 300 -12.44 37.54 -35.53
N THR A 301 -13.40 37.32 -34.61
CA THR A 301 -13.76 35.97 -34.14
C THR A 301 -14.62 35.16 -35.13
N GLY A 302 -14.91 35.69 -36.32
CA GLY A 302 -15.63 35.00 -37.38
C GLY A 302 -17.16 35.11 -37.32
N GLN A 303 -17.73 35.87 -36.37
CA GLN A 303 -19.18 35.98 -36.19
C GLN A 303 -19.86 36.66 -37.37
N GLY A 304 -21.01 36.15 -37.83
CA GLY A 304 -21.82 36.78 -38.84
C GLY A 304 -22.56 38.01 -38.32
N ASN A 305 -22.94 38.97 -39.18
CA ASN A 305 -23.60 40.21 -38.76
C ASN A 305 -24.88 39.97 -37.95
N GLN A 306 -25.63 38.87 -38.20
CA GLN A 306 -26.83 38.53 -37.42
C GLN A 306 -26.47 38.08 -36.01
N GLN A 307 -25.39 37.32 -35.84
CA GLN A 307 -24.90 36.89 -34.52
C GLN A 307 -24.41 38.11 -33.73
N ILE A 308 -23.65 39.01 -34.37
CA ILE A 308 -23.18 40.24 -33.75
C ILE A 308 -24.36 41.12 -33.29
N ALA A 309 -25.41 41.19 -34.10
CA ALA A 309 -26.61 41.95 -33.76
C ALA A 309 -27.29 41.38 -32.51
N ASN A 310 -27.43 40.06 -32.44
CA ASN A 310 -28.02 39.37 -31.30
C ASN A 310 -27.18 39.58 -30.04
N ASP A 311 -25.86 39.37 -30.13
CA ASP A 311 -24.94 39.45 -29.01
C ASP A 311 -24.80 40.86 -28.44
N LEU A 312 -24.83 41.88 -29.29
CA LEU A 312 -24.74 43.30 -28.88
C LEU A 312 -26.11 43.93 -28.60
N VAL A 313 -27.19 43.17 -28.78
CA VAL A 313 -28.59 43.61 -28.60
C VAL A 313 -28.88 44.87 -29.41
N ILE A 314 -28.50 44.90 -30.69
CA ILE A 314 -28.71 45.97 -31.64
C ILE A 314 -29.33 45.49 -32.95
N SER A 315 -29.85 46.38 -33.78
CA SER A 315 -30.44 45.98 -35.06
C SER A 315 -29.36 45.50 -36.06
N LEU A 316 -29.73 44.56 -36.95
CA LEU A 316 -28.87 44.12 -38.04
C LEU A 316 -28.41 45.31 -38.94
N GLY A 317 -29.30 46.30 -39.11
CA GLY A 317 -28.98 47.52 -39.83
C GLY A 317 -27.85 48.29 -39.16
N THR A 318 -27.91 48.42 -37.83
CA THR A 318 -26.89 49.10 -37.04
C THR A 318 -25.53 48.41 -37.16
N VAL A 319 -25.51 47.05 -37.08
CA VAL A 319 -24.26 46.27 -37.27
C VAL A 319 -23.68 46.51 -38.67
N LYS A 320 -24.53 46.45 -39.71
CA LYS A 320 -24.08 46.73 -41.08
C LYS A 320 -23.49 48.14 -41.23
N ALA A 321 -24.10 49.16 -40.58
CA ALA A 321 -23.58 50.51 -40.57
C ALA A 321 -22.21 50.62 -39.90
N HIS A 322 -22.02 49.94 -38.74
CA HIS A 322 -20.71 49.91 -38.06
C HIS A 322 -19.65 49.17 -38.90
N VAL A 323 -19.98 48.01 -39.47
CA VAL A 323 -19.08 47.29 -40.36
C VAL A 323 -18.68 48.12 -41.58
N HIS A 324 -19.62 48.84 -42.18
CA HIS A 324 -19.34 49.76 -43.30
C HIS A 324 -18.43 50.92 -42.89
N SER A 325 -18.67 51.50 -41.71
CA SER A 325 -17.79 52.52 -41.15
C SER A 325 -16.38 52.05 -40.90
N ILE A 326 -16.23 50.84 -40.34
CA ILE A 326 -14.94 50.18 -40.15
C ILE A 326 -14.22 50.01 -41.50
N TYR A 327 -14.89 49.44 -42.49
CA TYR A 327 -14.29 49.23 -43.82
C TYR A 327 -13.82 50.57 -44.46
N ARG A 328 -14.58 51.63 -44.32
CA ARG A 328 -14.20 52.94 -44.78
C ARG A 328 -12.98 53.51 -44.07
N LYS A 329 -12.88 53.36 -42.75
CA LYS A 329 -11.73 53.82 -41.96
C LYS A 329 -10.45 53.04 -42.26
N LEU A 330 -10.59 51.76 -42.56
CA LEU A 330 -9.48 50.88 -42.90
C LEU A 330 -9.16 50.86 -44.42
N SER A 331 -9.96 51.52 -45.22
CA SER A 331 -9.84 51.51 -46.71
C SER A 331 -9.89 50.10 -47.30
N VAL A 332 -10.71 49.22 -46.74
CA VAL A 332 -10.92 47.83 -47.23
C VAL A 332 -12.36 47.69 -47.72
N SER A 333 -12.56 46.76 -48.67
CA SER A 333 -13.85 46.52 -49.32
C SER A 333 -14.53 45.24 -48.88
N ARG A 334 -13.79 44.32 -48.30
CA ARG A 334 -14.27 42.98 -47.98
C ARG A 334 -13.79 42.55 -46.62
N ARG A 335 -14.55 41.64 -46.01
CA ARG A 335 -14.24 41.06 -44.70
C ARG A 335 -12.89 40.31 -44.69
N SER A 336 -12.57 39.61 -45.80
CA SER A 336 -11.30 38.90 -45.94
C SER A 336 -10.10 39.85 -45.97
N GLU A 337 -10.24 41.02 -46.55
CA GLU A 337 -9.21 42.07 -46.57
C GLU A 337 -8.97 42.64 -45.18
N LEU A 338 -10.04 42.89 -44.44
CA LEU A 338 -9.96 43.32 -43.03
C LEU A 338 -9.22 42.30 -42.18
N MET A 339 -9.57 41.00 -42.29
CA MET A 339 -8.92 39.93 -41.55
C MET A 339 -7.45 39.79 -41.94
N GLY A 340 -7.14 39.85 -43.27
CA GLY A 340 -5.77 39.80 -43.74
C GLY A 340 -4.92 40.92 -43.16
N MET A 341 -5.41 42.15 -43.24
CA MET A 341 -4.74 43.34 -42.70
C MET A 341 -4.47 43.26 -41.19
N PHE A 342 -5.43 42.78 -40.43
CA PHE A 342 -5.26 42.56 -38.97
C PHE A 342 -4.19 41.51 -38.68
N TYR A 343 -4.26 40.33 -39.31
CA TYR A 343 -3.33 39.23 -39.06
C TYR A 343 -1.90 39.49 -39.57
N GLU A 344 -1.74 40.21 -40.69
CA GLU A 344 -0.41 40.63 -41.17
C GLU A 344 0.26 41.55 -40.18
N ARG A 345 -0.51 42.47 -39.61
CA ARG A 345 0.00 43.43 -38.60
C ARG A 345 0.34 42.76 -37.29
N SER A 346 -0.52 41.89 -36.75
CA SER A 346 -0.26 41.16 -35.54
C SER A 346 0.98 40.28 -35.70
N ARG A 347 1.21 39.69 -36.87
CA ARG A 347 2.43 38.95 -37.19
C ARG A 347 3.68 39.84 -37.28
N GLY A 348 3.56 41.01 -37.86
CA GLY A 348 4.66 41.97 -37.95
C GLY A 348 5.07 42.57 -36.62
N ALA A 349 4.13 42.72 -35.70
CA ALA A 349 4.38 43.19 -34.33
C ALA A 349 5.03 42.08 -33.46
N ALA A 350 4.77 40.78 -33.77
CA ALA A 350 5.31 39.62 -33.06
C ALA A 350 6.70 39.20 -33.56
N ALA A 351 7.22 39.74 -34.63
CA ALA A 351 8.58 39.44 -35.10
C ALA A 351 9.58 40.11 -34.14
N PRO A 352 10.43 39.33 -33.41
CA PRO A 352 11.48 39.95 -32.63
C PRO A 352 12.39 40.74 -33.57
N ALA A 353 12.70 41.97 -33.19
CA ALA A 353 13.73 42.75 -33.86
C ALA A 353 15.07 41.97 -33.72
N GLU A 354 15.42 41.22 -34.74
CA GLU A 354 16.78 40.68 -34.84
C GLU A 354 17.74 41.86 -34.90
N LYS A 355 18.49 42.02 -33.85
CA LYS A 355 19.73 42.79 -33.81
C LYS A 355 20.88 41.85 -33.50
#